data_755aaf4ab9690159a801f28bf8f7bd51
#
_entry.id   755aaf4ab9690159a801f28bf8f7bd51
#
_cell.length_a   1.000
_cell.length_b   1.000
_cell.length_c   1.000
_cell.angle_alpha   90.00
_cell.angle_beta   90.00
_cell.angle_gamma   90.00
#
_symmetry.space_group_name_H-M   'P 1'
#
loop_
_entity.id
_entity.type
_entity.pdbx_description
1 polymer ?
#
loop_
_entity_poly.entity_id
_entity_poly.type
_entity_poly.pdbx_seq_one_letter_code
_entity_poly.pdbx_strand_id
1 'polypeptide(L)'
;MDRRATRPPSRRLPAHVYLRRRLLVGTAAAVAGFLTVAAIGRIFGPDGTALADTTTTIAQITTTIPAPPSCTTGDLVISEDPATAWATVVIDTARRLSASYAPDDLVPAADAGFAVGEGVMVRSFVVDDLGALRQAAADNGTPVTMLAAYRSYEEQQQILDLRIAEFGEEEALRRAARPGHSEHQLGTTVDLTSEGLSDVDEAWGASPTGQWVAANADRFGFLVTYAEGVEQLTCYTHEPWHLRYVGRDLAAAVTASGLTLREYLYAFHPPGA
;
A
#
# COMPACT_ATOMS: atom_id res chain seq x y z
N MET A 1 45.40 -21.65 -2.94
CA MET A 1 44.20 -22.41 -3.37
C MET A 1 42.97 -21.57 -3.04
N ASP A 2 42.57 -20.80 -4.02
CA ASP A 2 41.50 -19.78 -3.91
C ASP A 2 40.16 -20.44 -4.31
N ARG A 3 39.26 -20.66 -3.33
CA ARG A 3 37.93 -21.17 -3.59
C ARG A 3 36.96 -19.97 -3.65
N ARG A 4 36.82 -19.36 -4.81
CA ARG A 4 35.71 -18.45 -5.08
C ARG A 4 34.40 -19.26 -5.12
N ALA A 5 33.57 -19.09 -4.09
CA ALA A 5 32.22 -19.58 -4.11
C ALA A 5 31.39 -18.75 -5.11
N THR A 6 30.94 -19.38 -6.18
CA THR A 6 30.02 -18.78 -7.15
C THR A 6 28.63 -18.75 -6.57
N ARG A 7 28.09 -17.55 -6.42
CA ARG A 7 26.69 -17.29 -6.02
C ARG A 7 25.74 -17.87 -7.08
N PRO A 8 24.72 -18.64 -6.71
CA PRO A 8 23.73 -19.10 -7.68
C PRO A 8 22.90 -17.91 -8.22
N PRO A 9 22.46 -17.95 -9.50
CA PRO A 9 21.65 -16.88 -10.06
C PRO A 9 20.28 -16.81 -9.38
N SER A 10 19.89 -15.60 -8.98
CA SER A 10 18.56 -15.32 -8.45
C SER A 10 17.49 -15.66 -9.50
N ARG A 11 16.63 -16.63 -9.24
CA ARG A 11 15.44 -16.90 -10.04
C ARG A 11 14.43 -15.78 -9.80
N ARG A 12 14.40 -14.80 -10.69
CA ARG A 12 13.29 -13.82 -10.76
C ARG A 12 12.01 -14.59 -11.12
N LEU A 13 10.98 -14.43 -10.31
CA LEU A 13 9.65 -14.90 -10.69
C LEU A 13 9.21 -14.09 -11.92
N PRO A 14 8.67 -14.73 -12.97
CA PRO A 14 8.33 -14.03 -14.20
C PRO A 14 7.15 -13.06 -13.96
N ALA A 15 7.23 -11.88 -14.56
CA ALA A 15 6.22 -10.80 -14.50
C ALA A 15 4.76 -11.25 -14.79
N HIS A 16 4.59 -12.42 -15.43
CA HIS A 16 3.25 -12.97 -15.71
C HIS A 16 2.46 -13.42 -14.47
N VAL A 17 3.08 -13.60 -13.29
CA VAL A 17 2.38 -13.97 -12.06
C VAL A 17 1.56 -12.78 -11.56
N TYR A 18 2.10 -11.56 -11.66
CA TYR A 18 1.37 -10.32 -11.35
C TYR A 18 0.32 -10.00 -12.42
N LEU A 19 0.62 -10.25 -13.68
CA LEU A 19 -0.34 -10.04 -14.77
C LEU A 19 -1.54 -11.01 -14.66
N ARG A 20 -1.33 -12.25 -14.22
CA ARG A 20 -2.43 -13.20 -13.98
C ARG A 20 -3.32 -12.79 -12.80
N ARG A 21 -2.76 -12.20 -11.73
CA ARG A 21 -3.58 -11.63 -10.64
C ARG A 21 -4.40 -10.43 -11.12
N ARG A 22 -3.83 -9.52 -11.92
CA ARG A 22 -4.58 -8.41 -12.55
C ARG A 22 -5.68 -8.91 -13.49
N LEU A 23 -5.44 -9.97 -14.28
CA LEU A 23 -6.44 -10.58 -15.15
C LEU A 23 -7.54 -11.32 -14.37
N LEU A 24 -7.21 -11.97 -13.25
CA LEU A 24 -8.20 -12.66 -12.41
C LEU A 24 -9.04 -11.68 -11.57
N VAL A 25 -8.46 -10.59 -11.07
CA VAL A 25 -9.21 -9.55 -10.34
C VAL A 25 -10.04 -8.70 -11.31
N GLY A 26 -9.53 -8.38 -12.50
CA GLY A 26 -10.30 -7.71 -13.56
C GLY A 26 -11.50 -8.52 -14.03
N THR A 27 -11.38 -9.86 -14.09
CA THR A 27 -12.50 -10.74 -14.43
C THR A 27 -13.47 -10.96 -13.25
N ALA A 28 -13.01 -10.93 -11.98
CA ALA A 28 -13.89 -11.05 -10.83
C ALA A 28 -14.72 -9.78 -10.60
N ALA A 29 -14.14 -8.58 -10.78
CA ALA A 29 -14.90 -7.33 -10.76
C ALA A 29 -15.88 -7.21 -11.95
N ALA A 30 -15.54 -7.80 -13.11
CA ALA A 30 -16.45 -7.88 -14.25
C ALA A 30 -17.54 -8.95 -14.07
N VAL A 31 -17.29 -10.01 -13.28
CA VAL A 31 -18.26 -11.11 -13.05
C VAL A 31 -19.29 -10.75 -11.98
N ALA A 32 -19.01 -9.86 -11.05
CA ALA A 32 -20.01 -9.36 -10.07
C ALA A 32 -21.11 -8.52 -10.73
N GLY A 33 -20.96 -8.10 -12.00
CA GLY A 33 -21.96 -7.39 -12.79
C GLY A 33 -22.80 -8.26 -13.72
N PHE A 34 -22.52 -9.57 -13.84
CA PHE A 34 -23.24 -10.50 -14.71
C PHE A 34 -24.22 -11.40 -13.93
N LEU A 35 -25.21 -10.82 -13.27
CA LEU A 35 -26.50 -11.50 -13.08
C LEU A 35 -27.38 -11.12 -14.28
N THR A 36 -27.17 -11.79 -15.40
CA THR A 36 -28.19 -11.87 -16.45
C THR A 36 -29.34 -12.73 -15.93
N VAL A 37 -30.35 -12.06 -15.37
CA VAL A 37 -31.68 -12.67 -15.28
C VAL A 37 -32.24 -12.68 -16.70
N ALA A 38 -31.93 -13.71 -17.45
CA ALA A 38 -32.68 -14.06 -18.67
C ALA A 38 -34.00 -14.68 -18.23
N ALA A 39 -34.93 -13.87 -17.75
CA ALA A 39 -36.32 -14.26 -17.63
C ALA A 39 -36.94 -14.17 -19.05
N ILE A 40 -36.82 -15.23 -19.83
CA ILE A 40 -37.61 -15.39 -21.04
C ILE A 40 -39.04 -15.79 -20.61
N GLY A 41 -39.81 -14.80 -20.19
CA GLY A 41 -41.25 -14.94 -20.05
C GLY A 41 -41.89 -14.70 -21.41
N ARG A 42 -42.22 -15.77 -22.17
CA ARG A 42 -43.15 -15.65 -23.28
C ARG A 42 -44.56 -15.47 -22.69
N ILE A 43 -45.02 -14.23 -22.64
CA ILE A 43 -46.40 -13.93 -22.36
C ILE A 43 -47.14 -13.97 -23.72
N PHE A 44 -47.90 -15.00 -23.95
CA PHE A 44 -48.86 -15.05 -25.07
C PHE A 44 -50.13 -14.36 -24.60
N GLY A 45 -50.54 -13.32 -25.29
CA GLY A 45 -51.87 -12.77 -25.15
C GLY A 45 -52.93 -13.74 -25.73
N PRO A 46 -54.21 -13.58 -25.37
CA PRO A 46 -55.29 -14.49 -25.78
C PRO A 46 -55.49 -14.54 -27.30
N ASP A 47 -54.91 -13.66 -28.09
CA ASP A 47 -55.10 -13.56 -29.56
C ASP A 47 -53.85 -13.96 -30.36
N GLY A 48 -52.82 -14.55 -29.74
CA GLY A 48 -51.68 -15.13 -30.45
C GLY A 48 -50.74 -14.10 -31.15
N THR A 49 -50.90 -12.81 -30.90
CA THR A 49 -50.02 -11.78 -31.46
C THR A 49 -48.80 -11.57 -30.61
N ALA A 50 -47.59 -11.72 -31.22
CA ALA A 50 -46.33 -11.43 -30.56
C ALA A 50 -46.22 -9.93 -30.26
N LEU A 51 -46.11 -9.58 -28.96
CA LEU A 51 -45.77 -8.24 -28.54
C LEU A 51 -44.30 -7.96 -28.83
N ALA A 52 -44.02 -6.77 -29.37
CA ALA A 52 -42.70 -6.37 -29.80
C ALA A 52 -41.61 -6.59 -28.72
N ASP A 53 -40.51 -7.20 -29.18
CA ASP A 53 -39.31 -7.38 -28.37
C ASP A 53 -38.77 -6.00 -27.92
N THR A 54 -39.03 -5.65 -26.67
CA THR A 54 -38.37 -4.46 -26.06
C THR A 54 -37.04 -4.90 -25.56
N THR A 55 -36.05 -4.88 -26.41
CA THR A 55 -34.66 -5.09 -25.99
C THR A 55 -34.20 -3.87 -25.21
N THR A 56 -34.28 -3.96 -23.89
CA THR A 56 -33.73 -2.93 -23.03
C THR A 56 -32.21 -3.02 -23.10
N THR A 57 -31.57 -2.14 -23.88
CA THR A 57 -30.14 -1.98 -23.91
C THR A 57 -29.70 -1.36 -22.58
N ILE A 58 -29.18 -2.15 -21.65
CA ILE A 58 -28.53 -1.63 -20.45
C ILE A 58 -27.20 -1.04 -20.92
N ALA A 59 -27.14 0.30 -20.97
CA ALA A 59 -25.87 1.00 -21.18
C ALA A 59 -24.91 0.61 -20.04
N GLN A 60 -23.82 -0.04 -20.40
CA GLN A 60 -22.74 -0.28 -19.45
C GLN A 60 -22.13 1.07 -19.08
N ILE A 61 -22.36 1.52 -17.86
CA ILE A 61 -21.64 2.67 -17.30
C ILE A 61 -20.23 2.14 -16.97
N THR A 62 -19.32 2.30 -17.91
CA THR A 62 -17.90 2.09 -17.65
C THR A 62 -17.42 3.30 -16.87
N THR A 63 -17.42 3.21 -15.55
CA THR A 63 -16.81 4.24 -14.71
C THR A 63 -15.30 4.13 -14.90
N THR A 64 -14.73 5.03 -15.67
CA THR A 64 -13.27 5.14 -15.78
C THR A 64 -12.76 5.72 -14.47
N ILE A 65 -12.01 4.91 -13.69
CA ILE A 65 -11.34 5.37 -12.49
C ILE A 65 -10.25 6.36 -12.92
N PRO A 66 -10.25 7.62 -12.42
CA PRO A 66 -9.20 8.57 -12.75
C PRO A 66 -7.82 8.02 -12.34
N ALA A 67 -6.86 8.08 -13.24
CA ALA A 67 -5.48 7.75 -12.88
C ALA A 67 -4.94 8.81 -11.90
N PRO A 68 -4.07 8.45 -10.95
CA PRO A 68 -3.39 9.41 -10.11
C PRO A 68 -2.51 10.33 -10.98
N PRO A 69 -2.20 11.55 -10.52
CA PRO A 69 -1.26 12.41 -11.22
C PRO A 69 0.07 11.69 -11.46
N SER A 70 0.74 12.02 -12.57
CA SER A 70 2.10 11.53 -12.80
C SER A 70 3.03 11.93 -11.66
N CYS A 71 4.12 11.18 -11.47
CA CYS A 71 5.13 11.44 -10.45
C CYS A 71 5.87 12.75 -10.76
N THR A 72 5.36 13.85 -10.24
CA THR A 72 5.97 15.18 -10.33
C THR A 72 6.46 15.60 -8.96
N THR A 73 7.58 16.31 -8.93
CA THR A 73 8.07 16.94 -7.70
C THR A 73 7.27 18.22 -7.44
N GLY A 74 6.69 18.33 -6.26
CA GLY A 74 5.96 19.49 -5.77
C GLY A 74 6.23 19.74 -4.30
N ASP A 75 5.66 20.79 -3.73
CA ASP A 75 5.83 21.16 -2.33
C ASP A 75 4.51 21.67 -1.72
N LEU A 76 3.39 21.09 -2.16
CA LEU A 76 2.07 21.48 -1.69
C LEU A 76 1.85 20.93 -0.28
N VAL A 77 1.73 21.82 0.70
CA VAL A 77 1.29 21.42 2.05
C VAL A 77 -0.17 20.99 1.98
N ILE A 78 -0.48 19.80 2.49
CA ILE A 78 -1.85 19.30 2.51
C ILE A 78 -2.75 20.21 3.35
N SER A 79 -4.01 20.33 2.94
CA SER A 79 -5.03 21.13 3.64
C SER A 79 -5.84 20.30 4.64
N GLU A 80 -5.88 18.99 4.44
CA GLU A 80 -6.55 18.03 5.30
C GLU A 80 -5.83 17.96 6.66
N ASP A 81 -6.58 17.89 7.74
CA ASP A 81 -6.01 17.65 9.06
C ASP A 81 -5.54 16.20 9.18
N PRO A 82 -4.22 15.94 9.23
CA PRO A 82 -3.70 14.57 9.26
C PRO A 82 -3.98 13.86 10.59
N ALA A 83 -4.39 14.57 11.64
CA ALA A 83 -4.82 13.93 12.89
C ALA A 83 -6.13 13.15 12.71
N THR A 84 -7.02 13.64 11.88
CA THR A 84 -8.34 13.03 11.59
C THR A 84 -8.37 12.31 10.25
N ALA A 85 -7.69 12.81 9.22
CA ALA A 85 -7.64 12.22 7.88
C ALA A 85 -6.48 11.24 7.68
N TRP A 86 -5.84 10.75 8.74
CA TRP A 86 -4.64 9.92 8.72
C TRP A 86 -4.72 8.71 7.75
N ALA A 87 -5.90 8.12 7.58
CA ALA A 87 -6.10 6.96 6.70
C ALA A 87 -6.19 7.34 5.22
N THR A 88 -6.75 8.52 4.91
CA THR A 88 -7.11 8.93 3.55
C THR A 88 -6.28 10.07 2.99
N VAL A 89 -5.45 10.72 3.81
CA VAL A 89 -4.58 11.79 3.33
C VAL A 89 -3.54 11.26 2.34
N VAL A 90 -3.39 11.98 1.23
CA VAL A 90 -2.36 11.66 0.22
C VAL A 90 -1.07 12.39 0.56
N ILE A 91 -0.01 11.62 0.79
CA ILE A 91 1.36 12.10 0.92
C ILE A 91 2.18 11.43 -0.17
N ASP A 92 2.78 12.21 -1.04
CA ASP A 92 3.56 11.73 -2.18
C ASP A 92 4.65 12.74 -2.58
N THR A 93 5.26 12.58 -3.74
CA THR A 93 6.32 13.47 -4.24
C THR A 93 5.88 14.93 -4.47
N ALA A 94 4.58 15.20 -4.53
CA ALA A 94 4.04 16.55 -4.77
C ALA A 94 3.36 17.17 -3.52
N ARG A 95 2.90 16.33 -2.58
CA ARG A 95 2.08 16.71 -1.44
C ARG A 95 2.75 16.31 -0.15
N ARG A 96 2.81 17.23 0.81
CA ARG A 96 3.53 17.02 2.07
C ARG A 96 2.76 17.47 3.31
N LEU A 97 3.14 16.90 4.44
CA LEU A 97 2.79 17.38 5.76
C LEU A 97 3.51 18.70 6.09
N SER A 98 2.96 19.47 7.03
CA SER A 98 3.68 20.59 7.63
C SER A 98 4.94 20.10 8.33
N ALA A 99 6.00 20.91 8.32
CA ALA A 99 7.21 20.62 9.09
C ALA A 99 6.93 20.52 10.60
N SER A 100 5.94 21.26 11.09
CA SER A 100 5.55 21.26 12.51
C SER A 100 4.56 20.13 12.87
N TYR A 101 4.10 19.33 11.90
CA TYR A 101 3.18 18.25 12.22
C TYR A 101 3.90 17.10 12.93
N ALA A 102 3.38 16.74 14.09
CA ALA A 102 3.68 15.52 14.82
C ALA A 102 2.37 15.01 15.45
N PRO A 103 2.07 13.71 15.41
CA PRO A 103 0.94 13.16 16.15
C PRO A 103 1.12 13.37 17.66
N ASP A 104 0.02 13.68 18.35
CA ASP A 104 -0.01 13.90 19.81
C ASP A 104 -0.27 12.62 20.62
N ASP A 105 -0.60 11.52 19.93
CA ASP A 105 -0.97 10.22 20.49
C ASP A 105 0.08 9.12 20.22
N LEU A 106 1.34 9.51 20.05
CA LEU A 106 2.43 8.56 19.87
C LEU A 106 2.71 7.77 21.16
N VAL A 107 2.83 6.44 20.99
CA VAL A 107 3.18 5.48 22.05
C VAL A 107 4.31 4.56 21.57
N PRO A 108 5.08 3.92 22.48
CA PRO A 108 6.12 2.99 22.07
C PRO A 108 5.59 1.83 21.23
N ALA A 109 6.25 1.52 20.12
CA ALA A 109 5.93 0.32 19.32
C ALA A 109 6.16 -0.99 20.10
N ALA A 110 6.90 -0.93 21.20
CA ALA A 110 7.03 -2.02 22.17
C ALA A 110 5.67 -2.45 22.77
N ASP A 111 4.68 -1.56 22.83
CA ASP A 111 3.33 -1.86 23.33
C ASP A 111 2.59 -2.84 22.39
N ALA A 112 2.98 -2.91 21.11
CA ALA A 112 2.54 -3.93 20.15
C ALA A 112 3.36 -5.24 20.23
N GLY A 113 4.26 -5.35 21.22
CA GLY A 113 5.07 -6.53 21.47
C GLY A 113 6.35 -6.64 20.65
N PHE A 114 6.80 -5.58 19.98
CA PHE A 114 8.08 -5.57 19.27
C PHE A 114 9.24 -5.32 20.24
N ALA A 115 10.35 -6.04 20.04
CA ALA A 115 11.60 -5.79 20.74
C ALA A 115 12.36 -4.66 20.00
N VAL A 116 12.00 -3.40 20.29
CA VAL A 116 12.59 -2.21 19.69
C VAL A 116 13.23 -1.30 20.72
N GLY A 117 14.14 -0.43 20.27
CA GLY A 117 14.78 0.57 21.12
C GLY A 117 13.79 1.66 21.58
N GLU A 118 14.23 2.42 22.58
CA GLU A 118 13.50 3.63 23.01
C GLU A 118 13.38 4.61 21.84
N GLY A 119 12.20 5.22 21.67
CA GLY A 119 11.94 6.20 20.62
C GLY A 119 11.35 5.65 19.33
N VAL A 120 11.23 4.33 19.15
CA VAL A 120 10.45 3.77 18.05
C VAL A 120 8.97 3.84 18.41
N MET A 121 8.25 4.81 17.81
CA MET A 121 6.90 5.19 18.19
C MET A 121 5.90 4.94 17.07
N VAL A 122 4.66 4.64 17.45
CA VAL A 122 3.47 4.56 16.56
C VAL A 122 2.31 5.32 17.19
N ARG A 123 1.29 5.66 16.42
CA ARG A 123 0.06 6.19 16.99
C ARG A 123 -0.65 5.13 17.82
N SER A 124 -1.26 5.53 18.93
CA SER A 124 -1.84 4.63 19.95
C SER A 124 -2.87 3.65 19.39
N PHE A 125 -3.70 4.09 18.45
CA PHE A 125 -4.74 3.25 17.83
C PHE A 125 -4.20 2.20 16.84
N VAL A 126 -2.91 2.26 16.48
CA VAL A 126 -2.26 1.26 15.60
C VAL A 126 -1.82 0.03 16.38
N VAL A 127 -1.61 0.15 17.68
CA VAL A 127 -0.95 -0.86 18.56
C VAL A 127 -1.62 -2.22 18.49
N ASP A 128 -2.94 -2.28 18.63
CA ASP A 128 -3.68 -3.56 18.68
C ASP A 128 -3.57 -4.33 17.36
N ASP A 129 -3.78 -3.66 16.23
CA ASP A 129 -3.70 -4.27 14.90
C ASP A 129 -2.26 -4.63 14.51
N LEU A 130 -1.30 -3.82 14.92
CA LEU A 130 0.13 -4.09 14.72
C LEU A 130 0.58 -5.31 15.54
N GLY A 131 0.14 -5.41 16.79
CA GLY A 131 0.39 -6.56 17.65
C GLY A 131 -0.25 -7.84 17.11
N ALA A 132 -1.47 -7.74 16.57
CA ALA A 132 -2.16 -8.86 15.93
C ALA A 132 -1.44 -9.33 14.65
N LEU A 133 -0.94 -8.42 13.80
CA LEU A 133 -0.12 -8.76 12.64
C LEU A 133 1.15 -9.50 13.07
N ARG A 134 1.88 -8.96 14.05
CA ARG A 134 3.11 -9.57 14.58
C ARG A 134 2.85 -10.99 15.10
N GLN A 135 1.78 -11.16 15.89
CA GLN A 135 1.44 -12.46 16.44
C GLN A 135 1.06 -13.47 15.34
N ALA A 136 0.23 -13.08 14.38
CA ALA A 136 -0.18 -13.93 13.27
C ALA A 136 1.01 -14.35 12.38
N ALA A 137 1.97 -13.45 12.17
CA ALA A 137 3.21 -13.77 11.47
C ALA A 137 4.05 -14.81 12.23
N ALA A 138 4.18 -14.64 13.55
CA ALA A 138 4.87 -15.59 14.40
C ALA A 138 4.19 -16.97 14.43
N ASP A 139 2.86 -17.02 14.54
CA ASP A 139 2.07 -18.26 14.52
C ASP A 139 2.20 -19.01 13.18
N ASN A 140 2.43 -18.28 12.10
CA ASN A 140 2.71 -18.86 10.77
C ASN A 140 4.17 -19.33 10.61
N GLY A 141 5.04 -19.12 11.59
CA GLY A 141 6.47 -19.44 11.49
C GLY A 141 7.28 -18.43 10.64
N THR A 142 6.75 -17.23 10.44
CA THR A 142 7.38 -16.12 9.70
C THR A 142 7.46 -14.87 10.58
N PRO A 143 8.16 -14.92 11.73
CA PRO A 143 8.20 -13.82 12.67
C PRO A 143 8.77 -12.54 12.02
N VAL A 144 8.18 -11.41 12.36
CA VAL A 144 8.60 -10.08 11.93
C VAL A 144 9.27 -9.33 13.07
N THR A 145 10.22 -8.48 12.72
CA THR A 145 10.79 -7.45 13.59
C THR A 145 10.58 -6.08 12.95
N MET A 146 10.75 -5.01 13.71
CA MET A 146 10.55 -3.65 13.25
C MET A 146 11.90 -2.92 13.16
N LEU A 147 12.11 -2.22 12.05
CA LEU A 147 13.29 -1.38 11.82
C LEU A 147 13.01 0.10 12.06
N ALA A 148 11.83 0.56 11.64
CA ALA A 148 11.45 1.97 11.77
C ALA A 148 9.92 2.09 11.94
N ALA A 149 9.49 3.23 12.53
CA ALA A 149 8.10 3.59 12.66
C ALA A 149 7.94 5.11 12.46
N TYR A 150 7.33 5.84 13.40
CA TYR A 150 7.23 7.31 13.30
C TYR A 150 8.62 7.93 13.06
N ARG A 151 8.64 8.93 12.19
CA ARG A 151 9.83 9.70 11.84
C ARG A 151 9.44 11.17 11.70
N SER A 152 10.08 12.05 12.44
CA SER A 152 9.86 13.50 12.36
C SER A 152 10.33 14.07 11.02
N TYR A 153 9.94 15.31 10.75
CA TYR A 153 10.42 16.05 9.59
C TYR A 153 11.96 16.17 9.57
N GLU A 154 12.55 16.45 10.74
CA GLU A 154 14.00 16.62 10.92
C GLU A 154 14.76 15.30 10.73
N GLU A 155 14.24 14.21 11.27
CA GLU A 155 14.84 12.87 11.08
C GLU A 155 14.77 12.45 9.60
N GLN A 156 13.68 12.75 8.91
CA GLN A 156 13.58 12.50 7.47
C GLN A 156 14.60 13.29 6.67
N GLN A 157 14.91 14.54 7.06
CA GLN A 157 15.96 15.33 6.42
C GLN A 157 17.33 14.65 6.58
N GLN A 158 17.64 14.18 7.80
CA GLN A 158 18.91 13.50 8.06
C GLN A 158 19.05 12.21 7.21
N ILE A 159 17.98 11.46 7.08
CA ILE A 159 17.97 10.24 6.25
C ILE A 159 18.19 10.60 4.78
N LEU A 160 17.49 11.61 4.27
CA LEU A 160 17.67 12.04 2.89
C LEU A 160 19.10 12.49 2.62
N ASP A 161 19.69 13.28 3.53
CA ASP A 161 21.08 13.74 3.41
C ASP A 161 22.08 12.57 3.35
N LEU A 162 21.86 11.54 4.17
CA LEU A 162 22.66 10.31 4.13
C LEU A 162 22.49 9.57 2.79
N ARG A 163 21.27 9.45 2.29
CA ARG A 163 21.00 8.79 1.01
C ARG A 163 21.56 9.58 -0.19
N ILE A 164 21.52 10.92 -0.14
CA ILE A 164 22.18 11.77 -1.15
C ILE A 164 23.70 11.57 -1.13
N ALA A 165 24.29 11.48 0.04
CA ALA A 165 25.73 11.25 0.16
C ALA A 165 26.14 9.85 -0.37
N GLU A 166 25.26 8.85 -0.23
CA GLU A 166 25.52 7.46 -0.65
C GLU A 166 25.27 7.23 -2.16
N PHE A 167 24.15 7.75 -2.70
CA PHE A 167 23.66 7.42 -4.04
C PHE A 167 23.67 8.59 -5.02
N GLY A 168 23.90 9.82 -4.57
CA GLY A 168 23.60 11.05 -5.31
C GLY A 168 22.12 11.43 -5.27
N GLU A 169 21.81 12.70 -5.56
CA GLU A 169 20.49 13.29 -5.33
C GLU A 169 19.38 12.59 -6.14
N GLU A 170 19.60 12.32 -7.42
CA GLU A 170 18.58 11.72 -8.30
C GLU A 170 18.12 10.34 -7.81
N GLU A 171 19.06 9.46 -7.46
CA GLU A 171 18.75 8.12 -7.00
C GLU A 171 18.24 8.13 -5.53
N ALA A 172 18.76 9.03 -4.70
CA ALA A 172 18.29 9.20 -3.33
C ALA A 172 16.80 9.58 -3.27
N LEU A 173 16.35 10.48 -4.14
CA LEU A 173 14.94 10.92 -4.22
C LEU A 173 13.97 9.83 -4.73
N ARG A 174 14.49 8.76 -5.31
CA ARG A 174 13.69 7.58 -5.67
C ARG A 174 13.54 6.59 -4.52
N ARG A 175 14.49 6.59 -3.57
CA ARG A 175 14.63 5.67 -2.43
C ARG A 175 14.21 6.26 -1.10
N ALA A 176 14.20 7.57 -0.98
CA ALA A 176 13.84 8.26 0.25
C ALA A 176 13.00 9.50 -0.05
N ALA A 177 11.92 9.62 0.66
CA ALA A 177 11.07 10.81 0.57
C ALA A 177 11.80 12.05 1.09
N ARG A 178 11.46 13.21 0.52
CA ARG A 178 11.84 14.51 1.08
C ARG A 178 11.15 14.72 2.43
N PRO A 179 11.69 15.57 3.34
CA PRO A 179 11.01 15.92 4.57
C PRO A 179 9.59 16.43 4.33
N GLY A 180 8.66 15.93 5.12
CA GLY A 180 7.23 16.18 4.94
C GLY A 180 6.53 15.26 3.94
N HIS A 181 7.26 14.67 2.98
CA HIS A 181 6.72 13.78 1.95
C HIS A 181 6.76 12.29 2.34
N SER A 182 7.20 11.98 3.56
CA SER A 182 7.27 10.62 4.08
C SER A 182 6.00 10.25 4.84
N GLU A 183 5.42 9.08 4.54
CA GLU A 183 4.29 8.51 5.26
C GLU A 183 4.63 8.21 6.74
N HIS A 184 5.91 8.03 7.08
CA HIS A 184 6.35 7.83 8.47
C HIS A 184 6.01 8.99 9.39
N GLN A 185 5.91 10.22 8.88
CA GLN A 185 5.55 11.38 9.69
C GLN A 185 4.09 11.33 10.18
N LEU A 186 3.22 10.49 9.56
CA LEU A 186 1.87 10.24 10.07
C LEU A 186 1.84 9.44 11.37
N GLY A 187 2.91 8.71 11.70
CA GLY A 187 2.94 7.79 12.84
C GLY A 187 2.13 6.50 12.63
N THR A 188 1.64 6.27 11.40
CA THR A 188 0.86 5.08 11.01
C THR A 188 1.64 4.14 10.07
N THR A 189 2.91 4.46 9.81
CA THR A 189 3.77 3.69 8.90
C THR A 189 4.88 3.01 9.67
N VAL A 190 5.17 1.76 9.32
CA VAL A 190 6.22 0.95 9.91
C VAL A 190 7.04 0.24 8.83
N ASP A 191 8.34 0.11 9.08
CA ASP A 191 9.23 -0.74 8.28
C ASP A 191 9.48 -2.05 9.02
N LEU A 192 9.03 -3.17 8.42
CA LEU A 192 9.16 -4.51 8.98
C LEU A 192 10.21 -5.32 8.22
N THR A 193 10.88 -6.21 8.96
CA THR A 193 11.84 -7.16 8.40
C THR A 193 11.78 -8.48 9.18
N SER A 194 12.75 -9.38 8.93
CA SER A 194 12.89 -10.64 9.67
C SER A 194 13.92 -10.51 10.79
N GLU A 195 13.81 -11.34 11.80
CA GLU A 195 14.78 -11.40 12.90
C GLU A 195 16.21 -11.58 12.38
N GLY A 196 17.15 -10.84 12.95
CA GLY A 196 18.57 -10.88 12.56
C GLY A 196 18.96 -9.99 11.38
N LEU A 197 18.01 -9.30 10.75
CA LEU A 197 18.28 -8.27 9.75
C LEU A 197 18.23 -6.89 10.40
N SER A 198 19.22 -6.06 10.11
CA SER A 198 19.38 -4.72 10.71
C SER A 198 19.18 -3.58 9.70
N ASP A 199 18.84 -3.89 8.45
CA ASP A 199 18.61 -2.93 7.39
C ASP A 199 17.49 -3.40 6.46
N VAL A 200 16.97 -2.48 5.65
CA VAL A 200 15.96 -2.74 4.62
C VAL A 200 16.62 -3.35 3.38
N ASP A 201 15.97 -4.35 2.80
CA ASP A 201 16.47 -5.06 1.60
C ASP A 201 15.30 -5.46 0.70
N GLU A 202 15.31 -5.03 -0.55
CA GLU A 202 14.31 -5.43 -1.55
C GLU A 202 14.17 -6.96 -1.68
N ALA A 203 15.28 -7.71 -1.49
CA ALA A 203 15.26 -9.17 -1.52
C ALA A 203 14.44 -9.78 -0.36
N TRP A 204 14.21 -9.03 0.72
CA TRP A 204 13.34 -9.49 1.80
C TRP A 204 11.91 -9.78 1.32
N GLY A 205 11.41 -9.02 0.35
CA GLY A 205 10.10 -9.26 -0.26
C GLY A 205 9.94 -10.65 -0.87
N ALA A 206 11.03 -11.28 -1.30
CA ALA A 206 11.05 -12.65 -1.82
C ALA A 206 11.22 -13.72 -0.72
N SER A 207 11.50 -13.32 0.53
CA SER A 207 11.60 -14.24 1.66
C SER A 207 10.23 -14.79 2.06
N PRO A 208 10.16 -15.93 2.78
CA PRO A 208 8.89 -16.45 3.30
C PRO A 208 8.13 -15.42 4.16
N THR A 209 8.86 -14.65 4.98
CA THR A 209 8.28 -13.61 5.85
C THR A 209 7.73 -12.45 5.02
N GLY A 210 8.51 -11.90 4.08
CA GLY A 210 8.05 -10.80 3.22
C GLY A 210 6.85 -11.19 2.36
N GLN A 211 6.84 -12.40 1.80
CA GLN A 211 5.70 -12.93 1.05
C GLN A 211 4.45 -13.09 1.92
N TRP A 212 4.61 -13.57 3.16
CA TRP A 212 3.50 -13.69 4.08
C TRP A 212 2.94 -12.30 4.46
N VAL A 213 3.79 -11.33 4.75
CA VAL A 213 3.39 -9.95 5.05
C VAL A 213 2.63 -9.35 3.86
N ALA A 214 3.18 -9.43 2.65
CA ALA A 214 2.53 -8.92 1.44
C ALA A 214 1.13 -9.55 1.17
N ALA A 215 0.93 -10.81 1.58
CA ALA A 215 -0.31 -11.54 1.36
C ALA A 215 -1.36 -11.37 2.48
N ASN A 216 -0.97 -10.86 3.66
CA ASN A 216 -1.84 -10.87 4.84
C ASN A 216 -1.94 -9.54 5.58
N ALA A 217 -1.09 -8.55 5.31
CA ALA A 217 -1.06 -7.29 6.06
C ALA A 217 -2.39 -6.53 6.03
N ASP A 218 -3.12 -6.61 4.92
CA ASP A 218 -4.43 -5.97 4.73
C ASP A 218 -5.48 -6.45 5.75
N ARG A 219 -5.41 -7.69 6.21
CA ARG A 219 -6.29 -8.26 7.24
C ARG A 219 -6.14 -7.57 8.59
N PHE A 220 -5.02 -6.90 8.79
CA PHE A 220 -4.66 -6.13 9.99
C PHE A 220 -4.67 -4.62 9.74
N GLY A 221 -5.21 -4.17 8.61
CA GLY A 221 -5.32 -2.77 8.28
C GLY A 221 -4.07 -2.13 7.68
N PHE A 222 -3.05 -2.92 7.33
CA PHE A 222 -1.80 -2.46 6.73
C PHE A 222 -1.74 -2.75 5.24
N LEU A 223 -1.10 -1.87 4.48
CA LEU A 223 -0.82 -2.05 3.06
C LEU A 223 0.67 -1.84 2.78
N VAL A 224 1.27 -2.72 1.97
CA VAL A 224 2.58 -2.47 1.37
C VAL A 224 2.39 -1.38 0.32
N THR A 225 2.80 -0.14 0.65
CA THR A 225 2.48 1.05 -0.16
C THR A 225 3.27 1.06 -1.48
N TYR A 226 4.52 0.60 -1.46
CA TYR A 226 5.46 0.66 -2.60
C TYR A 226 5.78 -0.75 -3.10
N ALA A 227 4.78 -1.41 -3.70
CA ALA A 227 4.90 -2.77 -4.20
C ALA A 227 5.71 -2.85 -5.51
N GLU A 228 6.25 -4.03 -5.83
CA GLU A 228 7.03 -4.29 -7.04
C GLU A 228 6.18 -4.08 -8.31
N GLY A 229 6.74 -3.38 -9.30
CA GLY A 229 6.15 -3.19 -10.63
C GLY A 229 5.09 -2.10 -10.72
N VAL A 230 4.94 -1.28 -9.66
CA VAL A 230 4.02 -0.13 -9.61
C VAL A 230 4.74 1.19 -9.28
N GLU A 231 6.04 1.25 -9.43
CA GLU A 231 6.89 2.40 -9.07
C GLU A 231 6.46 3.68 -9.80
N GLN A 232 5.96 3.55 -11.03
CA GLN A 232 5.42 4.68 -11.81
C GLN A 232 4.12 5.25 -11.23
N LEU A 233 3.40 4.45 -10.44
CA LEU A 233 2.14 4.85 -9.79
C LEU A 233 2.37 5.36 -8.38
N THR A 234 3.37 4.81 -7.68
CA THR A 234 3.68 5.14 -6.28
C THR A 234 4.74 6.23 -6.15
N CYS A 235 5.56 6.44 -7.18
CA CYS A 235 6.64 7.44 -7.29
C CYS A 235 7.93 7.08 -6.53
N TYR A 236 7.97 5.95 -5.84
CA TYR A 236 9.14 5.43 -5.13
C TYR A 236 9.51 4.04 -5.64
N THR A 237 10.73 3.61 -5.38
CA THR A 237 11.19 2.25 -5.67
C THR A 237 10.42 1.21 -4.87
N HIS A 238 10.57 -0.06 -5.22
CA HIS A 238 9.99 -1.18 -4.48
C HIS A 238 10.50 -1.23 -3.05
N GLU A 239 9.59 -1.18 -2.08
CA GLU A 239 9.88 -1.23 -0.64
C GLU A 239 8.95 -2.27 0.02
N PRO A 240 9.29 -3.56 -0.02
CA PRO A 240 8.43 -4.61 0.55
C PRO A 240 8.27 -4.53 2.07
N TRP A 241 9.19 -3.85 2.76
CA TRP A 241 9.20 -3.62 4.19
C TRP A 241 8.26 -2.51 4.65
N HIS A 242 7.92 -1.56 3.76
CA HIS A 242 7.19 -0.34 4.08
C HIS A 242 5.68 -0.59 4.09
N LEU A 243 5.09 -0.54 5.28
CA LEU A 243 3.67 -0.79 5.51
C LEU A 243 3.01 0.45 6.11
N ARG A 244 1.96 0.94 5.46
CA ARG A 244 1.10 1.98 6.00
C ARG A 244 -0.19 1.39 6.56
N TYR A 245 -0.49 1.72 7.81
CA TYR A 245 -1.78 1.44 8.42
C TYR A 245 -2.83 2.43 7.93
N VAL A 246 -3.94 1.92 7.43
CA VAL A 246 -5.09 2.69 6.93
C VAL A 246 -6.40 2.21 7.56
N GLY A 247 -6.31 1.28 8.52
CA GLY A 247 -7.47 0.61 9.11
C GLY A 247 -7.98 -0.54 8.25
N ARG A 248 -8.62 -1.52 8.90
CA ARG A 248 -9.00 -2.80 8.26
C ARG A 248 -9.98 -2.60 7.09
N ASP A 249 -10.95 -1.74 7.24
CA ASP A 249 -12.00 -1.54 6.22
C ASP A 249 -11.41 -0.91 4.95
N LEU A 250 -10.58 0.14 5.08
CA LEU A 250 -9.94 0.77 3.93
C LEU A 250 -8.91 -0.15 3.30
N ALA A 251 -8.11 -0.86 4.10
CA ALA A 251 -7.15 -1.84 3.57
C ALA A 251 -7.85 -2.93 2.74
N ALA A 252 -8.95 -3.49 3.25
CA ALA A 252 -9.75 -4.48 2.53
C ALA A 252 -10.34 -3.90 1.22
N ALA A 253 -10.83 -2.65 1.24
CA ALA A 253 -11.38 -1.99 0.06
C ALA A 253 -10.29 -1.73 -1.02
N VAL A 254 -9.11 -1.27 -0.61
CA VAL A 254 -7.97 -1.07 -1.52
C VAL A 254 -7.54 -2.40 -2.12
N THR A 255 -7.34 -3.44 -1.31
CA THR A 255 -6.96 -4.78 -1.78
C THR A 255 -8.00 -5.34 -2.76
N ALA A 256 -9.30 -5.23 -2.44
CA ALA A 256 -10.38 -5.70 -3.31
C ALA A 256 -10.45 -4.95 -4.65
N SER A 257 -10.06 -3.67 -4.68
CA SER A 257 -10.04 -2.85 -5.89
C SER A 257 -8.93 -3.23 -6.88
N GLY A 258 -7.84 -3.84 -6.40
CA GLY A 258 -6.64 -4.12 -7.17
C GLY A 258 -5.80 -2.87 -7.51
N LEU A 259 -6.13 -1.71 -6.92
CA LEU A 259 -5.41 -0.46 -7.06
C LEU A 259 -4.28 -0.38 -6.03
N THR A 260 -3.27 0.43 -6.30
CA THR A 260 -2.35 0.89 -5.25
C THR A 260 -3.11 1.81 -4.28
N LEU A 261 -2.60 1.99 -3.06
CA LEU A 261 -3.19 2.94 -2.11
C LEU A 261 -3.28 4.34 -2.72
N ARG A 262 -2.22 4.81 -3.39
CA ARG A 262 -2.20 6.12 -4.04
C ARG A 262 -3.27 6.25 -5.10
N GLU A 263 -3.43 5.28 -6.01
CA GLU A 263 -4.50 5.28 -7.02
C GLU A 263 -5.89 5.33 -6.35
N TYR A 264 -6.10 4.51 -5.33
CA TYR A 264 -7.38 4.44 -4.62
C TYR A 264 -7.72 5.76 -3.96
N LEU A 265 -6.76 6.39 -3.26
CA LEU A 265 -6.99 7.67 -2.60
C LEU A 265 -7.30 8.79 -3.60
N TYR A 266 -6.57 8.89 -4.71
CA TYR A 266 -6.90 9.88 -5.76
C TYR A 266 -8.26 9.65 -6.41
N ALA A 267 -8.70 8.40 -6.53
CA ALA A 267 -9.97 8.06 -7.16
C ALA A 267 -11.19 8.29 -6.24
N PHE A 268 -11.07 7.96 -4.95
CA PHE A 268 -12.21 7.90 -4.03
C PHE A 268 -12.14 8.88 -2.86
N HIS A 269 -10.96 9.43 -2.60
CA HIS A 269 -10.69 10.45 -1.57
C HIS A 269 -9.81 11.56 -2.16
N PRO A 270 -10.25 12.23 -3.25
CA PRO A 270 -9.38 13.17 -3.94
C PRO A 270 -8.94 14.30 -3.01
N PRO A 271 -7.63 14.64 -3.01
CA PRO A 271 -7.11 15.68 -2.15
C PRO A 271 -7.81 17.01 -2.35
N GLY A 272 -8.24 17.65 -1.26
CA GLY A 272 -8.91 18.96 -1.29
C GLY A 272 -10.38 18.91 -1.72
N ALA A 273 -11.02 17.74 -1.65
CA ALA A 273 -12.46 17.58 -1.92
C ALA A 273 -13.33 18.01 -0.74
#